data_cceb7bc52a44d33197135e9b9c04e359
#
_entry.id   cceb7bc52a44d33197135e9b9c04e359
#
_cell.length_a   1.000
_cell.length_b   1.000
_cell.length_c   1.000
_cell.angle_alpha   90.00
_cell.angle_beta   90.00
_cell.angle_gamma   90.00
#
_symmetry.space_group_name_H-M   'P 1'
#
loop_
_entity.id
_entity.type
_entity.pdbx_description
1 polymer ?
#
loop_
_entity_poly.entity_id
_entity_poly.type
_entity_poly.pdbx_seq_one_letter_code
_entity_poly.pdbx_strand_id
1 'polypeptide(L)'
;MRAVSILLFSLLISNSSAQVLGLLKYDGGGDWYANPTALDNLSTFYNEATGARTVVMAKEVSVNSLLSSGISFLHATGHGRIVFSKEEAEILRQFVHRGGFLHIDDNYGMKDFALEELAKVFNDATIESISIKHPIFQIPFQMPTGLPKIHEHDGLPQEAVGYFLHGELVAILTYETDLSDGWEDAEVHQDSKEKRSLALKMGANLVHWSLVRNSFP
;
A
#
# COMPACT_ATOMS: atom_id res chain seq x y z
N MET A 1 21.79 -27.01 52.01
CA MET A 1 21.12 -27.34 50.75
C MET A 1 20.77 -26.05 50.06
N ARG A 2 21.46 -25.70 48.94
CA ARG A 2 21.20 -24.49 48.16
C ARG A 2 20.26 -24.86 47.02
N ALA A 3 19.09 -24.25 46.98
CA ALA A 3 18.14 -24.41 45.88
C ALA A 3 18.64 -23.63 44.64
N VAL A 4 18.83 -24.33 43.53
CA VAL A 4 19.14 -23.72 42.23
C VAL A 4 17.80 -23.45 41.52
N SER A 5 17.43 -22.17 41.42
CA SER A 5 16.29 -21.76 40.62
C SER A 5 16.70 -21.74 39.14
N ILE A 6 16.14 -22.66 38.36
CA ILE A 6 16.27 -22.67 36.91
C ILE A 6 15.23 -21.72 36.35
N LEU A 7 15.68 -20.55 35.81
CA LEU A 7 14.84 -19.63 35.06
C LEU A 7 14.64 -20.23 33.66
N LEU A 8 13.43 -20.76 33.37
CA LEU A 8 13.06 -21.14 32.01
C LEU A 8 12.79 -19.85 31.24
N PHE A 9 13.69 -19.51 30.32
CA PHE A 9 13.46 -18.45 29.31
C PHE A 9 12.63 -19.11 28.19
N SER A 10 11.31 -18.87 28.18
CA SER A 10 10.46 -19.23 27.05
C SER A 10 10.80 -18.31 25.87
N LEU A 11 11.51 -18.84 24.87
CA LEU A 11 11.65 -18.21 23.58
C LEU A 11 10.25 -18.17 22.94
N LEU A 12 9.63 -17.01 22.93
CA LEU A 12 8.49 -16.73 22.05
C LEU A 12 9.02 -16.74 20.61
N ILE A 13 8.86 -17.86 19.92
CA ILE A 13 9.06 -17.93 18.48
C ILE A 13 7.88 -17.18 17.87
N SER A 14 8.10 -15.91 17.55
CA SER A 14 7.18 -15.16 16.70
C SER A 14 7.21 -15.84 15.34
N ASN A 15 6.17 -16.59 14.99
CA ASN A 15 5.94 -17.02 13.62
C ASN A 15 5.71 -15.77 12.76
N SER A 16 6.79 -15.26 12.16
CA SER A 16 6.70 -14.23 11.13
C SER A 16 6.13 -14.90 9.88
N SER A 17 4.82 -14.80 9.69
CA SER A 17 4.20 -15.17 8.42
C SER A 17 4.71 -14.24 7.32
N ALA A 18 5.06 -14.81 6.17
CA ALA A 18 5.44 -14.01 5.01
C ALA A 18 4.32 -13.03 4.66
N GLN A 19 4.68 -11.77 4.46
CA GLN A 19 3.75 -10.73 4.02
C GLN A 19 3.61 -10.81 2.50
N VAL A 20 2.39 -10.76 1.99
CA VAL A 20 2.16 -10.82 0.54
C VAL A 20 1.56 -9.51 0.06
N LEU A 21 2.26 -8.86 -0.88
CA LEU A 21 1.74 -7.73 -1.62
C LEU A 21 0.91 -8.24 -2.81
N GLY A 22 -0.25 -7.66 -3.05
CA GLY A 22 -1.13 -8.02 -4.15
C GLY A 22 -1.23 -6.92 -5.18
N LEU A 23 -0.97 -7.23 -6.45
CA LEU A 23 -1.38 -6.39 -7.57
C LEU A 23 -2.82 -6.75 -7.95
N LEU A 24 -3.73 -5.79 -7.81
CA LEU A 24 -5.14 -5.99 -8.07
C LEU A 24 -5.44 -6.01 -9.57
N LYS A 25 -5.99 -7.11 -10.07
CA LYS A 25 -6.64 -7.17 -11.38
C LYS A 25 -8.06 -6.66 -11.23
N TYR A 26 -8.35 -5.51 -11.82
CA TYR A 26 -9.66 -4.89 -11.79
C TYR A 26 -10.27 -4.80 -13.20
N ASP A 27 -11.58 -4.65 -13.27
CA ASP A 27 -12.32 -4.41 -14.49
C ASP A 27 -12.49 -2.91 -14.77
N GLY A 28 -13.01 -2.54 -15.95
CA GLY A 28 -13.33 -1.17 -16.32
C GLY A 28 -12.55 -0.62 -17.51
N GLY A 29 -11.54 -1.37 -17.97
CA GLY A 29 -10.74 -1.03 -19.15
C GLY A 29 -9.47 -0.22 -18.84
N GLY A 30 -9.19 0.06 -17.57
CA GLY A 30 -7.88 0.58 -17.16
C GLY A 30 -6.81 -0.53 -17.19
N ASP A 31 -5.56 -0.11 -17.26
CA ASP A 31 -4.41 -0.98 -17.47
C ASP A 31 -3.72 -1.36 -16.15
N TRP A 32 -4.41 -2.13 -15.30
CA TRP A 32 -3.91 -2.62 -14.01
C TRP A 32 -2.49 -3.22 -14.08
N TYR A 33 -2.01 -3.58 -15.25
CA TYR A 33 -0.71 -4.18 -15.56
C TYR A 33 0.34 -3.15 -15.99
N ALA A 34 0.08 -1.86 -15.89
CA ALA A 34 0.98 -0.80 -16.36
C ALA A 34 2.37 -0.84 -15.72
N ASN A 35 2.45 -1.24 -14.46
CA ASN A 35 3.68 -1.24 -13.66
C ASN A 35 4.12 -2.66 -13.27
N PRO A 36 4.58 -3.51 -14.22
CA PRO A 36 4.75 -4.94 -13.99
C PRO A 36 5.88 -5.29 -13.00
N THR A 37 6.90 -4.46 -12.84
CA THR A 37 8.04 -4.72 -11.93
C THR A 37 7.93 -3.97 -10.61
N ALA A 38 6.98 -3.05 -10.48
CA ALA A 38 6.86 -2.12 -9.36
C ALA A 38 6.79 -2.81 -7.98
N LEU A 39 5.91 -3.78 -7.79
CA LEU A 39 5.75 -4.45 -6.50
C LEU A 39 6.91 -5.37 -6.14
N ASP A 40 7.56 -6.00 -7.12
CA ASP A 40 8.76 -6.82 -6.89
C ASP A 40 9.93 -5.94 -6.44
N ASN A 41 10.14 -4.80 -7.09
CA ASN A 41 11.14 -3.82 -6.71
C ASN A 41 10.86 -3.22 -5.33
N LEU A 42 9.59 -2.86 -5.06
CA LEU A 42 9.19 -2.35 -3.75
C LEU A 42 9.42 -3.37 -2.65
N SER A 43 9.08 -4.65 -2.88
CA SER A 43 9.28 -5.72 -1.91
C SER A 43 10.78 -5.94 -1.62
N THR A 44 11.59 -5.94 -2.65
CA THR A 44 13.05 -6.04 -2.54
C THR A 44 13.61 -4.88 -1.73
N PHE A 45 13.25 -3.64 -2.11
CA PHE A 45 13.69 -2.44 -1.39
C PHE A 45 13.27 -2.46 0.09
N TYR A 46 12.01 -2.83 0.37
CA TYR A 46 11.51 -2.90 1.74
C TYR A 46 12.30 -3.90 2.58
N ASN A 47 12.53 -5.11 2.07
CA ASN A 47 13.26 -6.16 2.77
C ASN A 47 14.72 -5.74 3.07
N GLU A 48 15.41 -5.15 2.09
CA GLU A 48 16.78 -4.68 2.25
C GLU A 48 16.89 -3.51 3.24
N ALA A 49 16.02 -2.53 3.11
CA ALA A 49 16.09 -1.30 3.87
C ALA A 49 15.67 -1.45 5.34
N THR A 50 14.75 -2.37 5.63
CA THR A 50 14.27 -2.58 7.01
C THR A 50 14.97 -3.72 7.73
N GLY A 51 15.74 -4.55 7.03
CA GLY A 51 16.32 -5.77 7.56
C GLY A 51 15.24 -6.75 8.05
N ALA A 52 14.00 -6.57 7.63
CA ALA A 52 12.88 -7.39 8.05
C ALA A 52 13.08 -8.82 7.59
N ARG A 53 13.02 -9.77 8.51
CA ARG A 53 13.06 -11.21 8.18
C ARG A 53 11.78 -11.71 7.54
N THR A 54 10.77 -10.86 7.48
CA THR A 54 9.51 -11.12 6.82
C THR A 54 9.71 -10.87 5.34
N VAL A 55 9.89 -11.93 4.58
CA VAL A 55 10.00 -11.84 3.13
C VAL A 55 8.66 -11.35 2.60
N VAL A 56 8.69 -10.16 2.03
CA VAL A 56 7.57 -9.61 1.29
C VAL A 56 7.69 -10.13 -0.14
N MET A 57 6.62 -10.68 -0.67
CA MET A 57 6.53 -11.20 -2.05
C MET A 57 5.34 -10.55 -2.74
N ALA A 58 5.49 -10.27 -4.02
CA ALA A 58 4.40 -9.75 -4.84
C ALA A 58 3.68 -10.86 -5.62
N LYS A 59 2.38 -10.70 -5.86
CA LYS A 59 1.59 -11.53 -6.77
C LYS A 59 0.36 -10.79 -7.29
N GLU A 60 -0.08 -11.18 -8.46
CA GLU A 60 -1.35 -10.73 -9.01
C GLU A 60 -2.55 -11.41 -8.32
N VAL A 61 -3.64 -10.70 -8.18
CA VAL A 61 -4.86 -11.20 -7.56
C VAL A 61 -6.11 -10.56 -8.15
N SER A 62 -7.15 -11.34 -8.39
CA SER A 62 -8.50 -10.81 -8.66
C SER A 62 -9.23 -10.55 -7.34
N VAL A 63 -10.19 -9.63 -7.35
CA VAL A 63 -11.02 -9.36 -6.15
C VAL A 63 -11.64 -10.64 -5.61
N ASN A 64 -12.18 -11.51 -6.49
CA ASN A 64 -12.85 -12.74 -6.10
C ASN A 64 -11.94 -13.75 -5.35
N SER A 65 -10.62 -13.68 -5.56
CA SER A 65 -9.65 -14.56 -4.91
C SER A 65 -9.01 -13.92 -3.67
N LEU A 66 -9.29 -12.65 -3.40
CA LEU A 66 -8.57 -11.83 -2.43
C LEU A 66 -8.61 -12.39 -1.02
N LEU A 67 -9.80 -12.76 -0.51
CA LEU A 67 -9.98 -13.19 0.88
C LEU A 67 -9.29 -14.53 1.21
N SER A 68 -8.96 -15.33 0.20
CA SER A 68 -8.21 -16.60 0.35
C SER A 68 -6.74 -16.48 -0.03
N SER A 69 -6.30 -15.32 -0.47
CA SER A 69 -4.98 -15.12 -1.08
C SER A 69 -3.82 -15.02 -0.08
N GLY A 70 -4.12 -14.65 1.18
CA GLY A 70 -3.10 -14.32 2.18
C GLY A 70 -2.45 -12.94 1.97
N ILE A 71 -2.98 -12.12 1.07
CA ILE A 71 -2.53 -10.75 0.84
C ILE A 71 -2.98 -9.88 2.03
N SER A 72 -2.11 -8.95 2.44
CA SER A 72 -2.39 -7.97 3.49
C SER A 72 -2.23 -6.52 3.01
N PHE A 73 -1.44 -6.31 1.96
CA PHE A 73 -1.31 -5.04 1.25
C PHE A 73 -1.78 -5.26 -0.19
N LEU A 74 -2.88 -4.60 -0.58
CA LEU A 74 -3.44 -4.66 -1.91
C LEU A 74 -3.16 -3.35 -2.63
N HIS A 75 -2.54 -3.43 -3.80
CA HIS A 75 -2.19 -2.30 -4.65
C HIS A 75 -2.95 -2.37 -5.96
N ALA A 76 -3.54 -1.26 -6.36
CA ALA A 76 -4.08 -1.05 -7.69
C ALA A 76 -3.41 0.18 -8.30
N THR A 77 -3.03 0.09 -9.55
CA THR A 77 -2.42 1.18 -10.32
C THR A 77 -2.89 1.12 -11.77
N GLY A 78 -2.62 2.16 -12.52
CA GLY A 78 -2.86 2.24 -13.96
C GLY A 78 -3.49 3.55 -14.40
N HIS A 79 -3.91 3.56 -15.65
CA HIS A 79 -4.55 4.69 -16.30
C HIS A 79 -6.03 4.39 -16.56
N GLY A 80 -6.86 5.44 -16.54
CA GLY A 80 -8.25 5.36 -16.93
C GLY A 80 -9.14 4.67 -15.90
N ARG A 81 -10.08 3.85 -16.38
CA ARG A 81 -11.23 3.46 -15.57
C ARG A 81 -10.99 2.18 -14.76
N ILE A 82 -11.24 2.26 -13.46
CA ILE A 82 -11.39 1.11 -12.56
C ILE A 82 -12.87 0.93 -12.24
N VAL A 83 -13.33 -0.34 -12.12
CA VAL A 83 -14.74 -0.67 -11.81
C VAL A 83 -14.79 -1.85 -10.86
N PHE A 84 -15.65 -1.76 -9.85
CA PHE A 84 -16.00 -2.88 -8.96
C PHE A 84 -17.50 -3.17 -9.04
N SER A 85 -17.87 -4.43 -9.18
CA SER A 85 -19.24 -4.88 -8.95
C SER A 85 -19.64 -4.67 -7.47
N LYS A 86 -20.92 -4.82 -7.16
CA LYS A 86 -21.37 -4.75 -5.76
C LYS A 86 -20.75 -5.84 -4.88
N GLU A 87 -20.62 -7.03 -5.46
CA GLU A 87 -20.00 -8.19 -4.82
C GLU A 87 -18.51 -7.97 -4.57
N GLU A 88 -17.80 -7.39 -5.53
CA GLU A 88 -16.39 -7.05 -5.40
C GLU A 88 -16.15 -5.94 -4.37
N ALA A 89 -16.99 -4.91 -4.36
CA ALA A 89 -16.94 -3.86 -3.33
C ALA A 89 -17.11 -4.44 -1.93
N GLU A 90 -18.02 -5.42 -1.76
CA GLU A 90 -18.21 -6.10 -0.48
C GLU A 90 -17.01 -6.99 -0.09
N ILE A 91 -16.36 -7.66 -1.06
CA ILE A 91 -15.13 -8.42 -0.82
C ILE A 91 -14.00 -7.49 -0.37
N LEU A 92 -13.82 -6.35 -1.03
CA LEU A 92 -12.82 -5.32 -0.66
C LEU A 92 -13.09 -4.77 0.73
N ARG A 93 -14.35 -4.51 1.08
CA ARG A 93 -14.75 -4.11 2.44
C ARG A 93 -14.36 -5.16 3.47
N GLN A 94 -14.69 -6.43 3.22
CA GLN A 94 -14.30 -7.53 4.11
C GLN A 94 -12.79 -7.67 4.22
N PHE A 95 -12.05 -7.43 3.14
CA PHE A 95 -10.60 -7.45 3.16
C PHE A 95 -10.03 -6.44 4.17
N VAL A 96 -10.48 -5.19 4.12
CA VAL A 96 -9.98 -4.16 5.06
C VAL A 96 -10.44 -4.40 6.49
N HIS A 97 -11.68 -4.89 6.70
CA HIS A 97 -12.16 -5.27 8.03
C HIS A 97 -11.42 -6.46 8.66
N ARG A 98 -10.77 -7.29 7.83
CA ARG A 98 -9.88 -8.39 8.28
C ARG A 98 -8.44 -7.94 8.48
N GLY A 99 -8.16 -6.65 8.42
CA GLY A 99 -6.82 -6.09 8.61
C GLY A 99 -6.03 -5.90 7.32
N GLY A 100 -6.64 -6.05 6.14
CA GLY A 100 -6.02 -5.71 4.86
C GLY A 100 -5.90 -4.21 4.65
N PHE A 101 -4.90 -3.75 3.93
CA PHE A 101 -4.69 -2.35 3.56
C PHE A 101 -4.77 -2.19 2.05
N LEU A 102 -5.55 -1.21 1.58
CA LEU A 102 -5.72 -0.93 0.15
C LEU A 102 -4.99 0.37 -0.22
N HIS A 103 -4.15 0.29 -1.25
CA HIS A 103 -3.56 1.45 -1.92
C HIS A 103 -4.00 1.47 -3.39
N ILE A 104 -4.56 2.60 -3.82
CA ILE A 104 -4.80 2.89 -5.24
C ILE A 104 -3.90 4.06 -5.64
N ASP A 105 -3.14 3.90 -6.71
CA ASP A 105 -2.27 4.92 -7.28
C ASP A 105 -2.76 5.27 -8.68
N ASP A 106 -3.21 6.50 -8.86
CA ASP A 106 -3.61 7.03 -10.17
C ASP A 106 -2.36 7.44 -10.95
N ASN A 107 -2.06 6.69 -12.01
CA ASN A 107 -0.96 7.05 -12.92
C ASN A 107 -1.38 8.12 -13.95
N TYR A 108 -2.66 8.29 -14.17
CA TYR A 108 -3.32 9.41 -14.84
C TYR A 108 -4.73 9.03 -15.29
N GLY A 109 -5.70 9.85 -14.91
CA GLY A 109 -7.09 9.71 -15.34
C GLY A 109 -7.90 8.59 -14.67
N MET A 110 -7.38 7.98 -13.61
CA MET A 110 -8.10 6.99 -12.81
C MET A 110 -8.83 7.63 -11.61
N LYS A 111 -8.35 8.75 -11.09
CA LYS A 111 -8.79 9.38 -9.84
C LYS A 111 -10.31 9.42 -9.65
N ASP A 112 -11.03 10.00 -10.61
CA ASP A 112 -12.48 10.21 -10.46
C ASP A 112 -13.23 8.88 -10.42
N PHE A 113 -12.83 7.90 -11.23
CA PHE A 113 -13.38 6.55 -11.19
C PHE A 113 -13.03 5.84 -9.87
N ALA A 114 -11.80 5.97 -9.40
CA ALA A 114 -11.38 5.41 -8.12
C ALA A 114 -12.18 5.97 -6.95
N LEU A 115 -12.46 7.29 -6.92
CA LEU A 115 -13.30 7.91 -5.90
C LEU A 115 -14.74 7.36 -5.91
N GLU A 116 -15.34 7.21 -7.12
CA GLU A 116 -16.67 6.61 -7.27
C GLU A 116 -16.70 5.15 -6.79
N GLU A 117 -15.70 4.36 -7.13
CA GLU A 117 -15.63 2.94 -6.76
C GLU A 117 -15.33 2.75 -5.27
N LEU A 118 -14.43 3.57 -4.71
CA LEU A 118 -14.11 3.54 -3.29
C LEU A 118 -15.31 3.97 -2.42
N ALA A 119 -16.20 4.84 -2.92
CA ALA A 119 -17.45 5.18 -2.23
C ALA A 119 -18.38 3.96 -2.06
N LYS A 120 -18.32 2.96 -2.94
CA LYS A 120 -19.07 1.69 -2.79
C LYS A 120 -18.45 0.80 -1.71
N VAL A 121 -17.11 0.84 -1.58
CA VAL A 121 -16.36 0.05 -0.60
C VAL A 121 -16.46 0.67 0.80
N PHE A 122 -16.33 2.00 0.92
CA PHE A 122 -16.16 2.74 2.17
C PHE A 122 -17.33 3.70 2.45
N ASN A 123 -18.53 3.16 2.58
CA ASN A 123 -19.74 3.98 2.84
C ASN A 123 -19.83 4.49 4.29
N ASP A 124 -19.00 4.00 5.20
CA ASP A 124 -18.96 4.31 6.62
C ASP A 124 -17.60 4.89 7.09
N ALA A 125 -16.67 5.10 6.16
CA ALA A 125 -15.36 5.67 6.46
C ALA A 125 -15.40 7.20 6.53
N THR A 126 -14.53 7.77 7.36
CA THR A 126 -14.14 9.17 7.26
C THR A 126 -13.13 9.30 6.11
N ILE A 127 -13.36 10.24 5.21
CA ILE A 127 -12.51 10.48 4.03
C ILE A 127 -11.89 11.86 4.16
N GLU A 128 -10.57 11.94 4.19
CA GLU A 128 -9.85 13.20 4.34
C GLU A 128 -8.44 13.14 3.73
N SER A 129 -7.87 14.31 3.38
CA SER A 129 -6.46 14.41 3.01
C SER A 129 -5.57 14.07 4.19
N ILE A 130 -4.57 13.21 3.96
CA ILE A 130 -3.71 12.72 5.03
C ILE A 130 -2.72 13.81 5.46
N SER A 131 -2.77 14.17 6.75
CA SER A 131 -1.83 15.14 7.31
C SER A 131 -0.38 14.64 7.18
N ILE A 132 0.54 15.54 6.84
CA ILE A 132 1.99 15.26 6.80
C ILE A 132 2.55 14.74 8.15
N LYS A 133 1.83 14.99 9.24
CA LYS A 133 2.18 14.49 10.57
C LYS A 133 1.74 13.05 10.81
N HIS A 134 0.96 12.46 9.90
CA HIS A 134 0.52 11.08 10.03
C HIS A 134 1.72 10.13 10.00
N PRO A 135 1.75 9.08 10.84
CA PRO A 135 2.86 8.13 10.89
C PRO A 135 3.28 7.53 9.53
N ILE A 136 2.35 7.42 8.58
CA ILE A 136 2.62 6.93 7.22
C ILE A 136 3.70 7.76 6.48
N PHE A 137 3.89 9.02 6.85
CA PHE A 137 4.94 9.88 6.31
C PHE A 137 6.20 9.92 7.20
N GLN A 138 6.25 9.11 8.27
CA GLN A 138 7.31 9.18 9.25
C GLN A 138 8.09 7.87 9.40
N ILE A 139 7.45 6.72 9.11
CA ILE A 139 8.01 5.39 9.37
C ILE A 139 7.87 4.45 8.16
N PRO A 140 8.89 3.63 7.84
CA PRO A 140 10.24 3.68 8.44
C PRO A 140 11.08 4.84 7.92
N PHE A 141 10.61 5.57 6.91
CA PHE A 141 11.33 6.69 6.31
C PHE A 141 10.63 8.03 6.56
N GLN A 142 11.43 9.03 6.92
CA GLN A 142 10.93 10.40 7.04
C GLN A 142 10.66 10.98 5.65
N MET A 143 9.42 11.44 5.44
CA MET A 143 8.96 12.12 4.22
C MET A 143 8.58 13.57 4.60
N PRO A 144 9.54 14.47 4.79
CA PRO A 144 9.30 15.79 5.37
C PRO A 144 8.45 16.71 4.48
N THR A 145 8.38 16.41 3.18
CA THR A 145 7.53 17.12 2.22
C THR A 145 6.23 16.37 1.88
N GLY A 146 5.97 15.23 2.57
CA GLY A 146 4.82 14.37 2.30
C GLY A 146 5.01 13.49 1.08
N LEU A 147 3.93 13.28 0.33
CA LEU A 147 3.92 12.45 -0.87
C LEU A 147 4.87 13.03 -1.93
N PRO A 148 5.82 12.24 -2.49
CA PRO A 148 6.69 12.73 -3.56
C PRO A 148 5.91 12.85 -4.87
N LYS A 149 6.28 13.81 -5.72
CA LYS A 149 5.80 13.91 -7.11
C LYS A 149 6.84 13.30 -8.04
N ILE A 150 6.46 12.21 -8.71
CA ILE A 150 7.35 11.48 -9.61
C ILE A 150 7.22 12.04 -11.02
N HIS A 151 5.98 12.09 -11.55
CA HIS A 151 5.70 12.71 -12.83
C HIS A 151 4.77 13.91 -12.71
N GLU A 152 4.74 14.70 -13.75
CA GLU A 152 3.93 15.91 -13.87
C GLU A 152 2.89 15.71 -14.97
N HIS A 153 1.61 15.95 -14.65
CA HIS A 153 0.54 15.86 -15.63
C HIS A 153 -0.16 17.22 -15.80
N ASP A 154 -1.03 17.57 -14.86
CA ASP A 154 -1.94 18.72 -15.00
C ASP A 154 -1.44 19.98 -14.25
N GLY A 155 -0.23 19.96 -13.71
CA GLY A 155 0.32 21.07 -12.93
C GLY A 155 -0.30 21.21 -11.54
N LEU A 156 -1.03 20.20 -11.08
CA LEU A 156 -1.67 20.17 -9.78
C LEU A 156 -0.73 19.56 -8.72
N PRO A 157 -0.91 19.92 -7.44
CA PRO A 157 -0.14 19.27 -6.37
C PRO A 157 -0.54 17.81 -6.21
N GLN A 158 0.44 16.98 -5.82
CA GLN A 158 0.20 15.59 -5.43
C GLN A 158 -0.67 15.52 -4.18
N GLU A 159 -1.60 14.57 -4.16
CA GLU A 159 -2.50 14.37 -3.02
C GLU A 159 -2.58 12.91 -2.58
N ALA A 160 -2.80 12.74 -1.27
CA ALA A 160 -3.06 11.48 -0.60
C ALA A 160 -4.39 11.58 0.16
N VAL A 161 -5.41 10.88 -0.34
CA VAL A 161 -6.73 10.79 0.31
C VAL A 161 -6.81 9.50 1.10
N GLY A 162 -6.99 9.64 2.41
CA GLY A 162 -7.13 8.52 3.35
C GLY A 162 -8.58 8.16 3.61
N TYR A 163 -8.82 6.85 3.76
CA TYR A 163 -10.08 6.27 4.20
C TYR A 163 -9.88 5.69 5.60
N PHE A 164 -10.59 6.24 6.58
CA PHE A 164 -10.42 5.91 7.99
C PHE A 164 -11.65 5.17 8.52
N LEU A 165 -11.45 3.99 9.08
CA LEU A 165 -12.46 3.25 9.82
C LEU A 165 -12.10 3.28 11.32
N HIS A 166 -13.01 3.75 12.17
CA HIS A 166 -12.77 3.89 13.61
C HIS A 166 -11.49 4.68 13.97
N GLY A 167 -11.09 5.63 13.11
CA GLY A 167 -9.88 6.43 13.27
C GLY A 167 -8.60 5.77 12.75
N GLU A 168 -8.66 4.54 12.26
CA GLU A 168 -7.53 3.84 11.64
C GLU A 168 -7.53 4.04 10.11
N LEU A 169 -6.40 4.43 9.54
CA LEU A 169 -6.21 4.53 8.09
C LEU A 169 -6.13 3.12 7.48
N VAL A 170 -7.16 2.74 6.73
CA VAL A 170 -7.31 1.40 6.13
C VAL A 170 -7.14 1.37 4.61
N ALA A 171 -7.29 2.52 3.96
CA ALA A 171 -7.01 2.65 2.53
C ALA A 171 -6.51 4.05 2.19
N ILE A 172 -5.79 4.17 1.08
CA ILE A 172 -5.24 5.41 0.56
C ILE A 172 -5.36 5.45 -0.96
N LEU A 173 -5.82 6.57 -1.48
CA LEU A 173 -5.76 6.93 -2.89
C LEU A 173 -4.70 8.01 -3.07
N THR A 174 -3.70 7.75 -3.91
CA THR A 174 -2.69 8.72 -4.32
C THR A 174 -2.93 9.13 -5.77
N TYR A 175 -2.78 10.43 -6.07
CA TYR A 175 -2.92 10.96 -7.41
C TYR A 175 -2.06 12.20 -7.62
N GLU A 176 -1.85 12.60 -8.88
CA GLU A 176 -0.90 13.64 -9.27
C GLU A 176 0.54 13.35 -8.78
N THR A 177 0.91 12.08 -8.67
CA THR A 177 2.19 11.64 -8.15
C THR A 177 2.89 10.60 -9.00
N ASP A 178 2.15 9.63 -9.58
CA ASP A 178 2.67 8.44 -10.27
C ASP A 178 3.65 7.66 -9.39
N LEU A 179 3.23 7.45 -8.14
CA LEU A 179 4.11 6.89 -7.13
C LEU A 179 4.67 5.53 -7.55
N SER A 180 3.83 4.68 -8.14
CA SER A 180 4.20 3.32 -8.55
C SER A 180 5.10 3.27 -9.79
N ASP A 181 5.09 4.28 -10.65
CA ASP A 181 6.06 4.43 -11.74
C ASP A 181 7.49 4.53 -11.19
N GLY A 182 7.65 5.26 -10.09
CA GLY A 182 8.93 5.37 -9.41
C GLY A 182 9.42 4.08 -8.74
N TRP A 183 8.58 3.02 -8.67
CA TRP A 183 8.99 1.70 -8.20
C TRP A 183 9.46 0.79 -9.33
N GLU A 184 9.13 1.11 -10.60
CA GLU A 184 9.55 0.34 -11.78
C GLU A 184 11.06 0.25 -11.91
N ASP A 185 11.53 -0.61 -12.82
CA ASP A 185 12.94 -0.68 -13.20
C ASP A 185 13.45 0.68 -13.70
N ALA A 186 14.71 1.00 -13.38
CA ALA A 186 15.25 2.35 -13.59
C ALA A 186 15.22 2.83 -15.05
N GLU A 187 15.26 1.90 -15.99
CA GLU A 187 15.26 2.15 -17.43
C GLU A 187 13.87 2.41 -18.01
N VAL A 188 12.77 2.09 -17.28
CA VAL A 188 11.40 2.21 -17.80
C VAL A 188 11.03 3.68 -17.96
N HIS A 189 11.08 4.45 -16.88
CA HIS A 189 10.72 5.87 -16.89
C HIS A 189 11.92 6.80 -16.93
N GLN A 190 13.13 6.26 -16.77
CA GLN A 190 14.39 7.01 -16.74
C GLN A 190 14.43 8.11 -15.67
N ASP A 191 13.68 7.91 -14.58
CA ASP A 191 13.67 8.81 -13.45
C ASP A 191 15.03 8.93 -12.77
N SER A 192 15.30 10.10 -12.21
CA SER A 192 16.51 10.30 -11.43
C SER A 192 16.56 9.34 -10.23
N LYS A 193 17.77 9.00 -9.79
CA LYS A 193 17.95 8.14 -8.61
C LYS A 193 17.28 8.73 -7.36
N GLU A 194 17.25 10.05 -7.26
CA GLU A 194 16.61 10.78 -6.16
C GLU A 194 15.10 10.59 -6.17
N LYS A 195 14.44 10.76 -7.33
CA LYS A 195 13.00 10.54 -7.48
C LYS A 195 12.62 9.09 -7.17
N ARG A 196 13.31 8.11 -7.78
CA ARG A 196 13.08 6.69 -7.49
C ARG A 196 13.28 6.35 -6.02
N SER A 197 14.34 6.92 -5.39
CA SER A 197 14.57 6.71 -3.96
C SER A 197 13.42 7.24 -3.11
N LEU A 198 12.85 8.40 -3.45
CA LEU A 198 11.70 8.96 -2.73
C LEU A 198 10.45 8.11 -2.94
N ALA A 199 10.19 7.65 -4.17
CA ALA A 199 9.06 6.78 -4.48
C ALA A 199 9.15 5.45 -3.70
N LEU A 200 10.29 4.77 -3.73
CA LEU A 200 10.51 3.51 -3.01
C LEU A 200 10.41 3.69 -1.49
N LYS A 201 10.91 4.79 -0.93
CA LYS A 201 10.76 5.11 0.51
C LYS A 201 9.30 5.32 0.88
N MET A 202 8.54 6.05 0.05
CA MET A 202 7.11 6.25 0.32
C MET A 202 6.33 4.92 0.18
N GLY A 203 6.63 4.12 -0.85
CA GLY A 203 6.07 2.77 -0.99
C GLY A 203 6.39 1.89 0.22
N ALA A 204 7.63 1.92 0.70
CA ALA A 204 8.03 1.20 1.91
C ALA A 204 7.28 1.67 3.16
N ASN A 205 6.96 2.96 3.27
CA ASN A 205 6.12 3.49 4.34
C ASN A 205 4.68 2.94 4.25
N LEU A 206 4.11 2.85 3.05
CA LEU A 206 2.79 2.27 2.83
C LEU A 206 2.75 0.79 3.26
N VAL A 207 3.74 0.01 2.82
CA VAL A 207 3.90 -1.40 3.21
C VAL A 207 4.07 -1.51 4.72
N HIS A 208 4.96 -0.71 5.31
CA HIS A 208 5.22 -0.74 6.75
C HIS A 208 3.97 -0.39 7.55
N TRP A 209 3.24 0.66 7.15
CA TRP A 209 1.96 1.04 7.77
C TRP A 209 0.97 -0.12 7.77
N SER A 210 0.83 -0.83 6.67
CA SER A 210 -0.06 -2.01 6.59
C SER A 210 0.26 -3.09 7.61
N LEU A 211 1.53 -3.16 8.07
CA LEU A 211 2.01 -4.15 9.03
C LEU A 211 1.83 -3.73 10.49
N VAL A 212 1.98 -2.43 10.77
CA VAL A 212 2.13 -1.95 12.15
C VAL A 212 0.95 -1.11 12.63
N ARG A 213 0.01 -0.72 11.76
CA ARG A 213 -1.08 0.22 12.10
C ARG A 213 -1.91 -0.21 13.31
N ASN A 214 -2.15 -1.52 13.47
CA ASN A 214 -2.86 -2.07 14.63
C ASN A 214 -2.09 -1.91 15.96
N SER A 215 -0.86 -1.43 15.91
CA SER A 215 -0.03 -1.16 17.10
C SER A 215 -0.07 0.31 17.52
N PHE A 216 -0.73 1.16 16.73
CA PHE A 216 -0.94 2.57 17.05
C PHE A 216 -2.27 2.73 17.79
N PRO A 217 -2.31 3.59 18.84
CA PRO A 217 -3.50 3.86 19.63
C PRO A 217 -4.55 4.65 18.86
#